data_b51b6ba0be99e91527afee7eae401f7a
#
_entry.id   b51b6ba0be99e91527afee7eae401f7a
#
_cell.length_a   1.000
_cell.length_b   1.000
_cell.length_c   1.000
_cell.angle_alpha   90.00
_cell.angle_beta   90.00
_cell.angle_gamma   90.00
#
_symmetry.space_group_name_H-M   'P 1'
#
loop_
_entity.id
_entity.type
_entity.pdbx_description
1 polymer ?
#
loop_
_entity_poly.entity_id
_entity_poly.type
_entity_poly.pdbx_seq_one_letter_code
_entity_poly.pdbx_strand_id
1 'polypeptide(L)'
;VSKYEYLVCIDGDALLHPHAVLWLMQPFLNFPRIGAVTGNPRILNRSSILGKLQVGEFSSIIGLIKCAQRTYGRIFTVSGVITAFRKSAVHQVDYWSPNMLTEDIDITWKLQRAGWDVRFEPNALVWILMPETFNGLWKQRLRWAMGGAQVLIKNLDVFLKPKLNFLWPLMLELCLTLVWSYLMLIMAVIWLL
;
A
#
# COMPACT_ATOMS: atom_id res chain seq x y z
N VAL A 1 15.70 -10.80 16.59
CA VAL A 1 14.32 -11.28 16.30
C VAL A 1 13.43 -10.81 17.44
N SER A 2 12.31 -10.09 17.16
CA SER A 2 11.36 -9.61 18.16
C SER A 2 10.77 -10.77 18.97
N LYS A 3 10.60 -10.55 20.29
CA LYS A 3 9.93 -11.50 21.18
C LYS A 3 8.40 -11.33 21.20
N TYR A 4 7.89 -10.22 20.63
CA TYR A 4 6.47 -9.86 20.69
C TYR A 4 5.68 -10.42 19.52
N GLU A 5 4.38 -10.63 19.72
CA GLU A 5 3.44 -11.16 18.73
C GLU A 5 3.13 -10.11 17.63
N TYR A 6 3.16 -8.84 17.95
CA TYR A 6 2.87 -7.77 17.02
C TYR A 6 4.10 -6.92 16.75
N LEU A 7 4.29 -6.57 15.47
CA LEU A 7 5.40 -5.78 14.97
C LEU A 7 4.83 -4.52 14.35
N VAL A 8 5.26 -3.34 14.82
CA VAL A 8 4.91 -2.06 14.20
C VAL A 8 6.11 -1.59 13.39
N CYS A 9 5.94 -1.52 12.06
CA CYS A 9 6.95 -1.04 11.13
C CYS A 9 6.66 0.42 10.79
N ILE A 10 7.68 1.26 10.87
CA ILE A 10 7.63 2.72 10.64
C ILE A 10 8.88 3.14 9.89
N ASP A 11 8.74 4.09 8.95
CA ASP A 11 9.91 4.72 8.32
C ASP A 11 10.63 5.65 9.31
N GLY A 12 11.94 5.79 9.17
CA GLY A 12 12.78 6.55 10.11
C GLY A 12 12.50 8.05 10.14
N ASP A 13 11.85 8.60 9.11
CA ASP A 13 11.46 10.01 8.99
C ASP A 13 9.95 10.24 9.21
N ALA A 14 9.21 9.20 9.60
CA ALA A 14 7.78 9.27 9.87
C ALA A 14 7.49 9.79 11.28
N LEU A 15 6.54 10.72 11.40
CA LEU A 15 6.08 11.28 12.68
C LEU A 15 4.71 10.72 13.05
N LEU A 16 4.67 9.85 14.04
CA LEU A 16 3.43 9.21 14.49
C LEU A 16 2.54 10.14 15.31
N HIS A 17 1.23 10.02 15.11
CA HIS A 17 0.26 10.53 16.07
C HIS A 17 0.37 9.76 17.40
N PRO A 18 0.27 10.42 18.58
CA PRO A 18 0.42 9.75 19.89
C PRO A 18 -0.45 8.50 20.07
N HIS A 19 -1.62 8.46 19.45
CA HIS A 19 -2.55 7.32 19.54
C HIS A 19 -2.51 6.38 18.34
N ALA A 20 -1.58 6.58 17.37
CA ALA A 20 -1.54 5.77 16.16
C ALA A 20 -1.38 4.27 16.44
N VAL A 21 -0.47 3.92 17.34
CA VAL A 21 -0.22 2.51 17.70
C VAL A 21 -1.47 1.89 18.36
N LEU A 22 -2.18 2.63 19.20
CA LEU A 22 -3.42 2.15 19.81
C LEU A 22 -4.46 1.79 18.75
N TRP A 23 -4.67 2.66 17.77
CA TRP A 23 -5.58 2.43 16.66
C TRP A 23 -5.17 1.24 15.79
N LEU A 24 -3.88 1.07 15.53
CA LEU A 24 -3.37 -0.09 14.77
C LEU A 24 -3.60 -1.41 15.48
N MET A 25 -3.55 -1.41 16.82
CA MET A 25 -3.67 -2.64 17.61
C MET A 25 -5.11 -3.08 17.82
N GLN A 26 -6.07 -2.16 17.87
CA GLN A 26 -7.47 -2.45 18.12
C GLN A 26 -8.09 -3.52 17.21
N PRO A 27 -7.86 -3.50 15.87
CA PRO A 27 -8.38 -4.54 14.99
C PRO A 27 -7.85 -5.96 15.30
N PHE A 28 -6.60 -6.09 15.74
CA PHE A 28 -6.02 -7.40 16.07
C PHE A 28 -6.69 -8.06 17.27
N LEU A 29 -7.15 -7.26 18.24
CA LEU A 29 -7.83 -7.76 19.43
C LEU A 29 -9.22 -8.32 19.09
N ASN A 30 -9.89 -7.73 18.09
CA ASN A 30 -11.25 -8.07 17.72
C ASN A 30 -11.33 -9.18 16.64
N PHE A 31 -10.27 -9.34 15.84
CA PHE A 31 -10.30 -10.23 14.68
C PHE A 31 -9.01 -11.08 14.60
N PRO A 32 -9.08 -12.36 14.94
CA PRO A 32 -7.90 -13.24 14.99
C PRO A 32 -7.24 -13.51 13.62
N ARG A 33 -7.98 -13.35 12.52
CA ARG A 33 -7.48 -13.55 11.16
C ARG A 33 -6.75 -12.35 10.56
N ILE A 34 -6.60 -11.24 11.29
CA ILE A 34 -5.85 -10.10 10.79
C ILE A 34 -4.34 -10.41 10.85
N GLY A 35 -3.71 -10.34 9.68
CA GLY A 35 -2.26 -10.46 9.51
C GLY A 35 -1.55 -9.11 9.50
N ALA A 36 -2.20 -8.06 8.99
CA ALA A 36 -1.65 -6.70 8.97
C ALA A 36 -2.74 -5.62 9.10
N VAL A 37 -2.36 -4.50 9.72
CA VAL A 37 -3.18 -3.28 9.79
C VAL A 37 -2.31 -2.10 9.37
N THR A 38 -2.68 -1.43 8.27
CA THR A 38 -1.98 -0.25 7.79
C THR A 38 -2.65 1.03 8.25
N GLY A 39 -1.85 2.05 8.60
CA GLY A 39 -2.34 3.36 9.01
C GLY A 39 -2.55 4.31 7.84
N ASN A 40 -2.76 5.57 8.19
CA ASN A 40 -3.17 6.66 7.31
C ASN A 40 -2.06 7.73 7.22
N PRO A 41 -1.15 7.63 6.23
CA PRO A 41 -0.13 8.64 6.04
C PRO A 41 -0.71 9.96 5.53
N ARG A 42 -0.16 11.04 6.11
CA ARG A 42 -0.47 12.44 5.78
C ARG A 42 0.81 13.18 5.43
N ILE A 43 0.77 14.00 4.40
CA ILE A 43 1.94 14.77 3.97
C ILE A 43 2.17 15.93 4.93
N LEU A 44 3.39 16.06 5.42
CA LEU A 44 3.80 17.13 6.33
C LEU A 44 4.20 18.40 5.56
N ASN A 45 5.05 18.26 4.54
CA ASN A 45 5.58 19.36 3.74
C ASN A 45 4.64 19.72 2.58
N ARG A 46 3.72 20.64 2.81
CA ARG A 46 2.65 21.03 1.88
C ARG A 46 2.66 22.53 1.51
N SER A 47 3.76 23.22 1.71
CA SER A 47 3.90 24.64 1.38
C SER A 47 4.09 24.90 -0.11
N SER A 48 4.82 24.04 -0.81
CA SER A 48 5.09 24.14 -2.24
C SER A 48 3.90 23.69 -3.10
N ILE A 49 3.84 24.16 -4.37
CA ILE A 49 2.82 23.71 -5.34
C ILE A 49 2.88 22.18 -5.51
N LEU A 50 4.09 21.65 -5.63
CA LEU A 50 4.30 20.19 -5.76
C LEU A 50 3.80 19.44 -4.53
N GLY A 51 4.05 19.97 -3.32
CA GLY A 51 3.51 19.43 -2.08
C GLY A 51 1.98 19.43 -2.06
N LYS A 52 1.33 20.52 -2.48
CA LYS A 52 -0.14 20.61 -2.56
C LYS A 52 -0.75 19.62 -3.54
N LEU A 53 -0.14 19.42 -4.71
CA LEU A 53 -0.57 18.42 -5.68
C LEU A 53 -0.48 17.00 -5.09
N GLN A 54 0.61 16.68 -4.41
CA GLN A 54 0.78 15.40 -3.74
C GLN A 54 -0.23 15.19 -2.59
N VAL A 55 -0.61 16.26 -1.86
CA VAL A 55 -1.68 16.20 -0.85
C VAL A 55 -3.01 15.81 -1.49
N GLY A 56 -3.36 16.40 -2.64
CA GLY A 56 -4.57 16.04 -3.39
C GLY A 56 -4.56 14.59 -3.84
N GLU A 57 -3.44 14.13 -4.40
CA GLU A 57 -3.25 12.75 -4.82
C GLU A 57 -3.36 11.76 -3.64
N PHE A 58 -2.65 11.99 -2.54
CA PHE A 58 -2.71 11.15 -1.35
C PHE A 58 -4.08 11.12 -0.71
N SER A 59 -4.79 12.24 -0.71
CA SER A 59 -6.17 12.28 -0.22
C SER A 59 -7.10 11.41 -1.07
N SER A 60 -6.89 11.37 -2.38
CA SER A 60 -7.65 10.50 -3.28
C SER A 60 -7.29 9.03 -3.10
N ILE A 61 -5.99 8.69 -3.08
CA ILE A 61 -5.53 7.30 -2.97
C ILE A 61 -5.89 6.72 -1.59
N ILE A 62 -5.60 7.44 -0.51
CA ILE A 62 -5.76 6.93 0.85
C ILE A 62 -7.15 7.22 1.39
N GLY A 63 -7.68 8.42 1.14
CA GLY A 63 -8.99 8.80 1.64
C GLY A 63 -10.14 8.15 0.88
N LEU A 64 -10.02 7.90 -0.42
CA LEU A 64 -11.07 7.33 -1.24
C LEU A 64 -10.82 5.86 -1.58
N ILE A 65 -9.70 5.55 -2.25
CA ILE A 65 -9.45 4.19 -2.76
C ILE A 65 -9.27 3.19 -1.61
N LYS A 66 -8.43 3.47 -0.61
CA LYS A 66 -8.27 2.54 0.54
C LYS A 66 -9.55 2.40 1.37
N CYS A 67 -10.34 3.46 1.50
CA CYS A 67 -11.66 3.36 2.14
C CYS A 67 -12.61 2.48 1.33
N ALA A 68 -12.62 2.60 0.00
CA ALA A 68 -13.41 1.72 -0.87
C ALA A 68 -12.93 0.26 -0.79
N GLN A 69 -11.62 0.04 -0.85
CA GLN A 69 -11.02 -1.29 -0.69
C GLN A 69 -11.35 -1.93 0.68
N ARG A 70 -11.46 -1.13 1.74
CA ARG A 70 -11.90 -1.59 3.06
C ARG A 70 -13.30 -2.20 3.03
N THR A 71 -14.22 -1.71 2.18
CA THR A 71 -15.62 -2.19 2.14
C THR A 71 -15.73 -3.63 1.64
N TYR A 72 -14.86 -4.04 0.70
CA TYR A 72 -14.82 -5.43 0.24
C TYR A 72 -13.72 -6.28 0.92
N GLY A 73 -13.10 -5.73 1.98
CA GLY A 73 -12.22 -6.48 2.87
C GLY A 73 -10.86 -6.85 2.29
N ARG A 74 -10.40 -6.15 1.24
CA ARG A 74 -9.09 -6.35 0.62
C ARG A 74 -8.40 -5.01 0.40
N ILE A 75 -7.10 -4.97 0.63
CA ILE A 75 -6.28 -3.77 0.49
C ILE A 75 -5.21 -4.05 -0.58
N PHE A 76 -5.04 -3.14 -1.53
CA PHE A 76 -4.03 -3.28 -2.58
C PHE A 76 -2.61 -3.31 -2.00
N THR A 77 -2.32 -2.39 -1.09
CA THR A 77 -1.03 -2.30 -0.40
C THR A 77 -1.19 -1.75 1.02
N VAL A 78 -0.45 -2.31 1.93
CA VAL A 78 -0.15 -1.61 3.20
C VAL A 78 0.73 -0.40 2.91
N SER A 79 0.85 0.50 3.85
CA SER A 79 1.78 1.63 3.74
C SER A 79 3.10 1.25 4.43
N GLY A 80 4.21 1.25 3.69
CA GLY A 80 5.53 0.99 4.27
C GLY A 80 5.85 1.89 5.46
N VAL A 81 5.31 3.11 5.44
CA VAL A 81 5.59 4.14 6.48
C VAL A 81 4.88 3.91 7.81
N ILE A 82 3.79 3.13 7.84
CA ILE A 82 3.09 2.76 9.08
C ILE A 82 2.23 1.52 8.88
N THR A 83 2.68 0.41 9.40
CA THR A 83 1.90 -0.84 9.37
C THR A 83 2.24 -1.70 10.57
N ALA A 84 1.22 -2.23 11.23
CA ALA A 84 1.35 -3.26 12.23
C ALA A 84 1.13 -4.63 11.60
N PHE A 85 1.96 -5.59 11.96
CA PHE A 85 1.89 -6.98 11.47
C PHE A 85 1.75 -7.95 12.63
N ARG A 86 0.99 -9.03 12.41
CA ARG A 86 1.06 -10.21 13.26
C ARG A 86 2.29 -11.03 12.90
N LYS A 87 3.17 -11.29 13.87
CA LYS A 87 4.44 -11.99 13.67
C LYS A 87 4.25 -13.37 13.05
N SER A 88 3.27 -14.14 13.53
CA SER A 88 2.94 -15.47 12.99
C SER A 88 2.52 -15.41 11.51
N ALA A 89 1.78 -14.37 11.11
CA ALA A 89 1.38 -14.16 9.72
C ALA A 89 2.59 -13.86 8.81
N VAL A 90 3.47 -12.97 9.25
CA VAL A 90 4.69 -12.63 8.50
C VAL A 90 5.63 -13.84 8.39
N HIS A 91 5.74 -14.61 9.47
CA HIS A 91 6.54 -15.84 9.46
C HIS A 91 5.97 -16.89 8.49
N GLN A 92 4.66 -17.07 8.45
CA GLN A 92 4.00 -18.02 7.53
C GLN A 92 4.26 -17.70 6.05
N VAL A 93 4.43 -16.43 5.70
CA VAL A 93 4.68 -16.01 4.31
C VAL A 93 6.15 -15.76 4.00
N ASP A 94 7.05 -16.22 4.86
CA ASP A 94 8.50 -16.09 4.69
C ASP A 94 8.95 -14.62 4.50
N TYR A 95 8.45 -13.74 5.36
CA TYR A 95 8.87 -12.34 5.46
C TYR A 95 8.81 -11.55 4.14
N TRP A 96 9.58 -10.46 4.05
CA TRP A 96 9.68 -9.59 2.87
C TRP A 96 10.58 -10.22 1.80
N SER A 97 10.23 -10.03 0.54
CA SER A 97 11.03 -10.48 -0.60
C SER A 97 12.10 -9.42 -0.92
N PRO A 98 13.40 -9.73 -0.80
CA PRO A 98 14.46 -8.72 -0.95
C PRO A 98 14.65 -8.21 -2.39
N ASN A 99 14.11 -8.91 -3.37
CA ASN A 99 14.20 -8.59 -4.79
C ASN A 99 13.03 -7.75 -5.33
N MET A 100 12.12 -7.29 -4.46
CA MET A 100 10.98 -6.48 -4.84
C MET A 100 11.24 -4.99 -4.58
N LEU A 101 10.93 -4.14 -5.55
CA LEU A 101 11.08 -2.69 -5.45
C LEU A 101 10.02 -2.03 -4.54
N THR A 102 8.89 -2.70 -4.38
CA THR A 102 7.79 -2.30 -3.51
C THR A 102 7.44 -3.49 -2.61
N GLU A 103 8.24 -3.65 -1.57
CA GLU A 103 8.13 -4.74 -0.60
C GLU A 103 6.81 -4.70 0.16
N ASP A 104 6.21 -3.52 0.32
CA ASP A 104 4.93 -3.28 0.95
C ASP A 104 3.75 -3.85 0.14
N ILE A 105 3.77 -3.71 -1.18
CA ILE A 105 2.77 -4.34 -2.05
C ILE A 105 2.95 -5.87 -1.99
N ASP A 106 4.18 -6.34 -2.14
CA ASP A 106 4.46 -7.79 -2.18
C ASP A 106 4.04 -8.50 -0.89
N ILE A 107 4.41 -7.97 0.28
CA ILE A 107 4.01 -8.59 1.57
C ILE A 107 2.49 -8.55 1.76
N THR A 108 1.82 -7.51 1.30
CA THR A 108 0.36 -7.41 1.34
C THR A 108 -0.30 -8.54 0.56
N TRP A 109 0.18 -8.81 -0.65
CA TRP A 109 -0.34 -9.87 -1.50
C TRP A 109 -0.01 -11.25 -0.95
N LYS A 110 1.22 -11.48 -0.45
CA LYS A 110 1.61 -12.73 0.21
C LYS A 110 0.69 -13.06 1.39
N LEU A 111 0.41 -12.09 2.26
CA LEU A 111 -0.50 -12.28 3.40
C LEU A 111 -1.92 -12.63 2.96
N GLN A 112 -2.48 -11.89 2.01
CA GLN A 112 -3.84 -12.14 1.53
C GLN A 112 -3.94 -13.49 0.79
N ARG A 113 -2.94 -13.88 -0.01
CA ARG A 113 -2.87 -15.21 -0.65
C ARG A 113 -2.81 -16.34 0.36
N ALA A 114 -2.17 -16.12 1.50
CA ALA A 114 -2.10 -17.08 2.62
C ALA A 114 -3.39 -17.11 3.47
N GLY A 115 -4.41 -16.31 3.13
CA GLY A 115 -5.70 -16.26 3.81
C GLY A 115 -5.78 -15.31 5.00
N TRP A 116 -4.75 -14.46 5.19
CA TRP A 116 -4.80 -13.42 6.20
C TRP A 116 -5.58 -12.21 5.72
N ASP A 117 -6.32 -11.58 6.63
CA ASP A 117 -6.98 -10.31 6.37
C ASP A 117 -5.98 -9.16 6.55
N VAL A 118 -5.99 -8.22 5.62
CA VAL A 118 -5.24 -6.97 5.71
C VAL A 118 -6.23 -5.82 5.81
N ARG A 119 -6.05 -4.93 6.81
CA ARG A 119 -6.99 -3.85 7.08
C ARG A 119 -6.35 -2.48 7.04
N PHE A 120 -7.16 -1.49 6.71
CA PHE A 120 -6.82 -0.06 6.78
C PHE A 120 -7.50 0.56 8.00
N GLU A 121 -6.72 1.27 8.83
CA GLU A 121 -7.20 2.02 9.98
C GLU A 121 -7.01 3.53 9.76
N PRO A 122 -8.08 4.26 9.41
CA PRO A 122 -8.00 5.68 9.06
C PRO A 122 -7.60 6.60 10.22
N ASN A 123 -7.79 6.18 11.47
CA ASN A 123 -7.45 6.96 12.66
C ASN A 123 -5.97 6.82 13.08
N ALA A 124 -5.27 5.82 12.55
CA ALA A 124 -3.84 5.62 12.79
C ALA A 124 -3.02 6.57 11.92
N LEU A 125 -2.95 7.85 12.31
CA LEU A 125 -2.31 8.91 11.55
C LEU A 125 -0.78 8.88 11.69
N VAL A 126 -0.09 9.16 10.58
CA VAL A 126 1.35 9.39 10.52
C VAL A 126 1.65 10.51 9.53
N TRP A 127 2.56 11.41 9.87
CA TRP A 127 3.04 12.45 8.96
C TRP A 127 4.35 12.02 8.32
N ILE A 128 4.44 12.25 7.02
CA ILE A 128 5.57 11.86 6.19
C ILE A 128 6.07 13.04 5.36
N LEU A 129 7.34 13.01 5.00
CA LEU A 129 7.93 13.93 4.05
C LEU A 129 7.82 13.37 2.63
N MET A 130 7.41 14.23 1.70
CA MET A 130 7.31 13.88 0.28
C MET A 130 8.36 14.65 -0.53
N PRO A 131 8.77 14.13 -1.72
CA PRO A 131 9.71 14.83 -2.57
C PRO A 131 9.25 16.25 -2.92
N GLU A 132 10.14 17.22 -2.76
CA GLU A 132 9.89 18.62 -3.08
C GLU A 132 10.43 19.04 -4.46
N THR A 133 11.11 18.13 -5.14
CA THR A 133 11.65 18.34 -6.49
C THR A 133 11.02 17.39 -7.50
N PHE A 134 10.89 17.85 -8.74
CA PHE A 134 10.38 17.01 -9.84
C PHE A 134 11.21 15.74 -10.05
N ASN A 135 12.53 15.84 -9.96
CA ASN A 135 13.41 14.68 -10.12
C ASN A 135 13.19 13.64 -9.00
N GLY A 136 13.03 14.10 -7.76
CA GLY A 136 12.71 13.22 -6.62
C GLY A 136 11.36 12.54 -6.80
N LEU A 137 10.32 13.31 -7.19
CA LEU A 137 9.00 12.77 -7.48
C LEU A 137 9.03 11.75 -8.63
N TRP A 138 9.71 12.07 -9.73
CA TRP A 138 9.86 11.16 -10.87
C TRP A 138 10.49 9.82 -10.47
N LYS A 139 11.60 9.86 -9.75
CA LYS A 139 12.28 8.64 -9.27
C LYS A 139 11.37 7.81 -8.36
N GLN A 140 10.63 8.44 -7.46
CA GLN A 140 9.68 7.77 -6.58
C GLN A 140 8.56 7.09 -7.38
N ARG A 141 7.94 7.81 -8.34
CA ARG A 141 6.84 7.28 -9.17
C ARG A 141 7.32 6.14 -10.07
N LEU A 142 8.49 6.28 -10.66
CA LEU A 142 9.08 5.23 -11.47
C LEU A 142 9.30 3.95 -10.65
N ARG A 143 9.85 4.08 -9.45
CA ARG A 143 10.01 2.93 -8.52
C ARG A 143 8.68 2.27 -8.20
N TRP A 144 7.62 3.04 -7.93
CA TRP A 144 6.30 2.50 -7.65
C TRP A 144 5.68 1.80 -8.86
N ALA A 145 5.79 2.38 -10.04
CA ALA A 145 5.29 1.77 -11.28
C ALA A 145 6.01 0.45 -11.59
N MET A 146 7.35 0.43 -11.47
CA MET A 146 8.14 -0.79 -11.67
C MET A 146 7.80 -1.86 -10.64
N GLY A 147 7.66 -1.48 -9.36
CA GLY A 147 7.26 -2.39 -8.29
C GLY A 147 5.86 -2.96 -8.48
N GLY A 148 4.90 -2.13 -8.89
CA GLY A 148 3.56 -2.58 -9.26
C GLY A 148 3.57 -3.60 -10.40
N ALA A 149 4.35 -3.34 -11.45
CA ALA A 149 4.53 -4.29 -12.56
C ALA A 149 5.17 -5.61 -12.11
N GLN A 150 6.18 -5.56 -11.23
CA GLN A 150 6.78 -6.77 -10.64
C GLN A 150 5.75 -7.60 -9.87
N VAL A 151 4.92 -6.96 -9.05
CA VAL A 151 3.86 -7.64 -8.28
C VAL A 151 2.81 -8.24 -9.22
N LEU A 152 2.41 -7.53 -10.28
CA LEU A 152 1.49 -8.05 -11.28
C LEU A 152 2.03 -9.34 -11.90
N ILE A 153 3.24 -9.30 -12.44
CA ILE A 153 3.88 -10.45 -13.10
C ILE A 153 4.00 -11.64 -12.13
N LYS A 154 4.43 -11.38 -10.89
CA LYS A 154 4.57 -12.41 -9.85
C LYS A 154 3.24 -13.09 -9.50
N ASN A 155 2.11 -12.40 -9.66
CA ASN A 155 0.79 -12.86 -9.23
C ASN A 155 -0.18 -13.15 -10.38
N LEU A 156 0.27 -13.26 -11.63
CA LEU A 156 -0.59 -13.59 -12.78
C LEU A 156 -1.37 -14.91 -12.60
N ASP A 157 -0.81 -15.83 -11.85
CA ASP A 157 -1.45 -17.10 -11.51
C ASP A 157 -2.76 -16.97 -10.71
N VAL A 158 -3.01 -15.81 -10.11
CA VAL A 158 -4.28 -15.51 -9.40
C VAL A 158 -5.47 -15.63 -10.34
N PHE A 159 -5.33 -15.25 -11.62
CA PHE A 159 -6.42 -15.40 -12.62
C PHE A 159 -6.73 -16.84 -12.96
N LEU A 160 -5.75 -17.73 -12.80
CA LEU A 160 -5.89 -19.15 -13.12
C LEU A 160 -6.34 -20.00 -11.92
N LYS A 161 -6.37 -19.43 -10.72
CA LYS A 161 -6.70 -20.12 -9.47
C LYS A 161 -8.04 -19.68 -8.91
N PRO A 162 -9.16 -20.44 -9.13
CA PRO A 162 -10.48 -20.05 -8.62
C PRO A 162 -10.55 -19.80 -7.11
N LYS A 163 -9.69 -20.48 -6.33
CA LYS A 163 -9.59 -20.27 -4.87
C LYS A 163 -9.10 -18.87 -4.48
N LEU A 164 -8.47 -18.15 -5.41
CA LEU A 164 -7.96 -16.80 -5.23
C LEU A 164 -8.83 -15.72 -5.90
N ASN A 165 -10.06 -16.05 -6.31
CA ASN A 165 -10.97 -15.13 -6.99
C ASN A 165 -11.27 -13.86 -6.18
N PHE A 166 -11.18 -13.94 -4.87
CA PHE A 166 -11.33 -12.78 -3.98
C PHE A 166 -10.24 -11.70 -4.17
N LEU A 167 -9.13 -12.01 -4.85
CA LEU A 167 -8.09 -11.06 -5.24
C LEU A 167 -8.29 -10.47 -6.64
N TRP A 168 -9.24 -10.98 -7.42
CA TRP A 168 -9.51 -10.48 -8.77
C TRP A 168 -9.81 -8.98 -8.82
N PRO A 169 -10.61 -8.39 -7.90
CA PRO A 169 -10.82 -6.95 -7.92
C PRO A 169 -9.53 -6.14 -7.85
N LEU A 170 -8.56 -6.56 -7.01
CA LEU A 170 -7.25 -5.91 -6.90
C LEU A 170 -6.40 -6.11 -8.16
N MET A 171 -6.43 -7.31 -8.76
CA MET A 171 -5.74 -7.58 -10.03
C MET A 171 -6.31 -6.73 -11.16
N LEU A 172 -7.64 -6.63 -11.26
CA LEU A 172 -8.31 -5.81 -12.25
C LEU A 172 -8.01 -4.32 -12.04
N GLU A 173 -8.03 -3.84 -10.80
CA GLU A 173 -7.64 -2.47 -10.44
C GLU A 173 -6.23 -2.16 -10.94
N LEU A 174 -5.26 -3.05 -10.68
CA LEU A 174 -3.88 -2.90 -11.15
C LEU A 174 -3.77 -2.91 -12.68
N CYS A 175 -4.43 -3.85 -13.35
CA CYS A 175 -4.45 -3.92 -14.82
C CYS A 175 -5.08 -2.66 -15.42
N LEU A 176 -6.21 -2.22 -14.91
CA LEU A 176 -6.90 -1.00 -15.38
C LEU A 176 -6.06 0.25 -15.17
N THR A 177 -5.35 0.36 -14.05
CA THR A 177 -4.44 1.48 -13.78
C THR A 177 -3.31 1.53 -14.80
N LEU A 178 -2.71 0.38 -15.13
CA LEU A 178 -1.67 0.31 -16.16
C LEU A 178 -2.21 0.66 -17.54
N VAL A 179 -3.34 0.07 -17.94
CA VAL A 179 -3.99 0.38 -19.24
C VAL A 179 -4.33 1.86 -19.32
N TRP A 180 -4.90 2.44 -18.28
CA TRP A 180 -5.23 3.87 -18.23
C TRP A 180 -3.98 4.75 -18.39
N SER A 181 -2.89 4.41 -17.74
CA SER A 181 -1.63 5.16 -17.85
C SER A 181 -1.09 5.19 -19.29
N TYR A 182 -1.15 4.04 -19.99
CA TYR A 182 -0.75 3.97 -21.41
C TYR A 182 -1.71 4.74 -22.32
N LEU A 183 -3.02 4.64 -22.10
CA LEU A 183 -4.02 5.41 -22.86
C LEU A 183 -3.79 6.91 -22.71
N MET A 184 -3.55 7.39 -21.50
CA MET A 184 -3.24 8.79 -21.23
C MET A 184 -1.97 9.25 -21.93
N LEU A 185 -0.92 8.41 -21.96
CA LEU A 185 0.31 8.71 -22.70
C LEU A 185 0.05 8.82 -24.21
N ILE A 186 -0.68 7.87 -24.79
CA ILE A 186 -1.05 7.89 -26.22
C ILE A 186 -1.86 9.15 -26.56
N MET A 187 -2.86 9.47 -25.74
CA MET A 187 -3.68 10.67 -25.93
C MET A 187 -2.85 11.95 -25.84
N ALA A 188 -1.90 12.02 -24.89
CA ALA A 188 -1.00 13.18 -24.77
C ALA A 188 -0.12 13.34 -26.01
N VAL A 189 0.43 12.23 -26.54
CA VAL A 189 1.22 12.25 -27.79
C VAL A 189 0.39 12.71 -28.97
N ILE A 190 -0.83 12.18 -29.14
CA ILE A 190 -1.74 12.59 -30.23
C ILE A 190 -2.12 14.07 -30.13
N TRP A 191 -2.28 14.60 -28.91
CA TRP A 191 -2.63 16.00 -28.72
C TRP A 191 -1.46 16.97 -28.99
N LEU A 192 -0.22 16.50 -28.84
CA LEU A 192 1.01 17.28 -29.10
C LEU A 192 1.45 17.27 -30.57
N LEU A 193 0.93 16.35 -31.40
CA LEU A 193 1.16 16.24 -32.85
C LEU A 193 0.14 17.04 -33.64
#